data_a6886a6937d26b3f7031e5e32dd3c430
#
_entry.id   a6886a6937d26b3f7031e5e32dd3c430
#
_cell.length_a   1.000
_cell.length_b   1.000
_cell.length_c   1.000
_cell.angle_alpha   90.00
_cell.angle_beta   90.00
_cell.angle_gamma   90.00
#
_symmetry.space_group_name_H-M   'P 1'
#
loop_
_entity.id
_entity.type
_entity.pdbx_description
1 polymer ?
#
loop_
_entity_poly.entity_id
_entity_poly.type
_entity_poly.pdbx_seq_one_letter_code
_entity_poly.pdbx_strand_id
1 'polypeptide(L)'
;MATARATLATAQLNLEGKEKLYEQQMIGEFDLHRARYAKEEAYALLETAKAELESARTNLGYTTITSPVDGSIDMMKNRVGDYVSPDGEESFTLLVDNSYFNAYGSISEEMLSGLLHDFKCSSTNELLKKLPPVTFYSNWGYKLPQDGHIDAISGSVDKMVGAVYIRASFTNPTEMLRSGSNGYIVLPYVMHDVIVIPQEAAVDIHDKYLVYKVVDGKAVETEVTIMSYNDGAHFVVTSGLKPGDVIIAEGAGLVKDGIEVTEKKDEKEKEGGNRS
;
A
#
# COMPACT_ATOMS: atom_id res chain seq x y z
N MET A 1 -22.81 -29.76 34.18
CA MET A 1 -23.49 -28.45 34.35
C MET A 1 -24.73 -28.52 35.24
N ALA A 2 -25.81 -29.28 34.90
CA ALA A 2 -27.05 -29.31 35.70
C ALA A 2 -26.83 -29.84 37.12
N THR A 3 -26.08 -30.92 37.28
CA THR A 3 -25.68 -31.47 38.59
C THR A 3 -24.91 -30.49 39.46
N ALA A 4 -23.89 -29.81 38.89
CA ALA A 4 -23.10 -28.83 39.63
C ALA A 4 -23.95 -27.62 40.10
N ARG A 5 -24.93 -27.19 39.28
CA ARG A 5 -25.90 -26.16 39.70
C ARG A 5 -26.79 -26.62 40.85
N ALA A 6 -27.26 -27.85 40.80
CA ALA A 6 -28.08 -28.41 41.90
C ALA A 6 -27.27 -28.53 43.19
N THR A 7 -26.02 -28.98 43.10
CA THR A 7 -25.11 -29.06 44.24
C THR A 7 -24.86 -27.69 44.89
N LEU A 8 -24.61 -26.67 44.07
CA LEU A 8 -24.43 -25.29 44.54
C LEU A 8 -25.72 -24.78 45.23
N ALA A 9 -26.88 -25.00 44.63
CA ALA A 9 -28.17 -24.58 45.20
C ALA A 9 -28.40 -25.23 46.57
N THR A 10 -28.09 -26.54 46.68
CA THR A 10 -28.22 -27.27 47.96
C THR A 10 -27.25 -26.73 49.02
N ALA A 11 -25.99 -26.48 48.63
CA ALA A 11 -24.97 -25.91 49.54
C ALA A 11 -25.36 -24.49 49.99
N GLN A 12 -25.96 -23.71 49.11
CA GLN A 12 -26.43 -22.37 49.42
C GLN A 12 -27.61 -22.38 50.40
N LEU A 13 -28.60 -23.23 50.18
CA LEU A 13 -29.72 -23.42 51.13
C LEU A 13 -29.24 -23.88 52.52
N ASN A 14 -28.26 -24.79 52.57
CA ASN A 14 -27.67 -25.24 53.81
C ASN A 14 -26.94 -24.09 54.55
N LEU A 15 -26.18 -23.25 53.80
CA LEU A 15 -25.54 -22.09 54.38
C LEU A 15 -26.56 -21.12 54.96
N GLU A 16 -27.60 -20.75 54.20
CA GLU A 16 -28.67 -19.86 54.65
C GLU A 16 -29.36 -20.38 55.93
N GLY A 17 -29.60 -21.72 56.04
CA GLY A 17 -30.11 -22.35 57.27
C GLY A 17 -29.16 -22.25 58.44
N LYS A 18 -27.85 -22.44 58.20
CA LYS A 18 -26.80 -22.31 59.21
C LYS A 18 -26.62 -20.88 59.70
N GLU A 19 -26.70 -19.90 58.80
CA GLU A 19 -26.62 -18.46 59.14
C GLU A 19 -27.76 -18.08 60.12
N LYS A 20 -29.01 -18.50 59.85
CA LYS A 20 -30.14 -18.25 60.73
C LYS A 20 -29.98 -18.92 62.11
N LEU A 21 -29.45 -20.15 62.19
CA LEU A 21 -29.19 -20.84 63.45
C LEU A 21 -28.04 -20.21 64.21
N TYR A 22 -27.05 -19.68 63.54
CA TYR A 22 -25.95 -18.95 64.18
C TYR A 22 -26.40 -17.60 64.72
N GLU A 23 -27.26 -16.87 64.08
CA GLU A 23 -27.89 -15.64 64.56
C GLU A 23 -28.71 -15.90 65.85
N GLN A 24 -29.32 -17.09 65.92
CA GLN A 24 -30.06 -17.55 67.10
C GLN A 24 -29.16 -18.17 68.24
N GLN A 25 -27.81 -18.12 67.99
CA GLN A 25 -26.81 -18.71 68.90
C GLN A 25 -26.98 -20.23 69.17
N MET A 26 -27.62 -20.95 68.23
CA MET A 26 -27.85 -22.38 68.32
C MET A 26 -26.67 -23.23 67.76
N ILE A 27 -25.78 -22.67 67.02
CA ILE A 27 -24.58 -23.33 66.45
C ILE A 27 -23.33 -22.48 66.68
N GLY A 28 -22.17 -23.16 66.69
CA GLY A 28 -20.87 -22.49 66.83
C GLY A 28 -20.36 -21.94 65.41
N GLU A 29 -19.38 -21.04 65.48
CA GLU A 29 -18.72 -20.43 64.32
C GLU A 29 -18.11 -21.48 63.41
N PHE A 30 -17.62 -22.58 63.90
CA PHE A 30 -17.06 -23.68 63.11
C PHE A 30 -18.08 -24.29 62.18
N ASP A 31 -19.34 -24.50 62.61
CA ASP A 31 -20.38 -25.05 61.77
C ASP A 31 -20.79 -24.07 60.61
N LEU A 32 -20.78 -22.77 60.91
CA LEU A 32 -21.03 -21.74 59.93
C LEU A 32 -19.93 -21.70 58.84
N HIS A 33 -18.66 -21.68 59.29
CA HIS A 33 -17.53 -21.71 58.35
C HIS A 33 -17.50 -22.96 57.49
N ARG A 34 -17.84 -24.12 58.07
CA ARG A 34 -17.97 -25.38 57.31
C ARG A 34 -19.01 -25.27 56.18
N ALA A 35 -20.15 -24.65 56.46
CA ALA A 35 -21.19 -24.45 55.46
C ALA A 35 -20.75 -23.45 54.37
N ARG A 36 -20.01 -22.40 54.76
CA ARG A 36 -19.42 -21.43 53.78
C ARG A 36 -18.43 -22.10 52.84
N TYR A 37 -17.49 -22.90 53.36
CA TYR A 37 -16.54 -23.62 52.53
C TYR A 37 -17.20 -24.67 51.65
N ALA A 38 -18.26 -25.34 52.11
CA ALA A 38 -19.02 -26.26 51.26
C ALA A 38 -19.72 -25.54 50.08
N LYS A 39 -20.23 -24.32 50.29
CA LYS A 39 -20.77 -23.50 49.21
C LYS A 39 -19.66 -23.07 48.24
N GLU A 40 -18.50 -22.66 48.72
CA GLU A 40 -17.38 -22.25 47.93
C GLU A 40 -16.83 -23.39 47.05
N GLU A 41 -16.73 -24.60 47.64
CA GLU A 41 -16.38 -25.82 46.91
C GLU A 41 -17.39 -26.13 45.80
N ALA A 42 -18.70 -26.07 46.11
CA ALA A 42 -19.74 -26.28 45.12
C ALA A 42 -19.74 -25.23 43.99
N TYR A 43 -19.39 -23.98 44.34
CA TYR A 43 -19.21 -22.91 43.35
C TYR A 43 -18.01 -23.18 42.44
N ALA A 44 -16.87 -23.59 42.98
CA ALA A 44 -15.69 -23.96 42.22
C ALA A 44 -15.97 -25.13 41.24
N LEU A 45 -16.72 -26.14 41.68
CA LEU A 45 -17.17 -27.26 40.86
C LEU A 45 -18.07 -26.78 39.68
N LEU A 46 -18.93 -25.79 39.94
CA LEU A 46 -19.77 -25.21 38.87
C LEU A 46 -18.92 -24.46 37.86
N GLU A 47 -17.93 -23.69 38.29
CA GLU A 47 -17.04 -22.96 37.36
C GLU A 47 -16.19 -23.94 36.51
N THR A 48 -15.69 -25.03 37.11
CA THR A 48 -15.01 -26.09 36.39
C THR A 48 -15.90 -26.70 35.29
N ALA A 49 -17.13 -27.05 35.66
CA ALA A 49 -18.10 -27.62 34.73
C ALA A 49 -18.51 -26.62 33.60
N LYS A 50 -18.47 -25.30 33.88
CA LYS A 50 -18.66 -24.26 32.84
C LYS A 50 -17.49 -24.22 31.87
N ALA A 51 -16.26 -24.22 32.40
CA ALA A 51 -15.05 -24.21 31.56
C ALA A 51 -14.97 -25.44 30.64
N GLU A 52 -15.31 -26.64 31.18
CA GLU A 52 -15.41 -27.87 30.40
C GLU A 52 -16.44 -27.77 29.24
N LEU A 53 -17.62 -27.19 29.54
CA LEU A 53 -18.66 -27.00 28.53
C LEU A 53 -18.20 -26.03 27.44
N GLU A 54 -17.52 -24.95 27.82
CA GLU A 54 -16.99 -23.96 26.87
C GLU A 54 -15.89 -24.56 26.00
N SER A 55 -14.99 -25.32 26.59
CA SER A 55 -13.97 -26.09 25.86
C SER A 55 -14.59 -27.05 24.85
N ALA A 56 -15.61 -27.82 25.28
CA ALA A 56 -16.31 -28.73 24.38
C ALA A 56 -17.04 -28.01 23.24
N ARG A 57 -17.61 -26.84 23.51
CA ARG A 57 -18.26 -26.00 22.46
C ARG A 57 -17.25 -25.44 21.48
N THR A 58 -16.10 -24.99 21.97
CA THR A 58 -15.02 -24.49 21.11
C THR A 58 -14.51 -25.60 20.19
N ASN A 59 -14.28 -26.80 20.75
CA ASN A 59 -13.88 -27.96 19.94
C ASN A 59 -14.94 -28.37 18.89
N LEU A 60 -16.21 -28.27 19.24
CA LEU A 60 -17.30 -28.47 18.27
C LEU A 60 -17.31 -27.36 17.22
N GLY A 61 -17.01 -26.11 17.60
CA GLY A 61 -16.90 -24.99 16.66
C GLY A 61 -15.83 -25.22 15.59
N TYR A 62 -14.73 -25.85 15.92
CA TYR A 62 -13.66 -26.16 14.96
C TYR A 62 -14.05 -27.22 13.91
N THR A 63 -15.15 -27.94 14.11
CA THR A 63 -15.66 -28.87 13.08
C THR A 63 -16.38 -28.16 11.92
N THR A 64 -16.66 -26.86 12.07
CA THR A 64 -17.28 -26.05 11.04
C THR A 64 -16.40 -24.84 10.79
N ILE A 65 -15.72 -24.81 9.65
CA ILE A 65 -14.83 -23.72 9.26
C ILE A 65 -15.67 -22.72 8.45
N THR A 66 -15.75 -21.49 8.95
CA THR A 66 -16.46 -20.39 8.28
C THR A 66 -15.46 -19.28 7.91
N SER A 67 -15.72 -18.60 6.79
CA SER A 67 -14.92 -17.44 6.42
C SER A 67 -15.13 -16.30 7.42
N PRO A 68 -14.05 -15.67 7.93
CA PRO A 68 -14.15 -14.52 8.82
C PRO A 68 -14.43 -13.20 8.09
N VAL A 69 -14.19 -13.13 6.77
CA VAL A 69 -14.35 -11.95 5.92
C VAL A 69 -14.87 -12.36 4.55
N ASP A 70 -15.39 -11.39 3.80
CA ASP A 70 -15.71 -11.58 2.39
C ASP A 70 -14.40 -11.60 1.58
N GLY A 71 -14.35 -12.46 0.54
CA GLY A 71 -13.14 -12.58 -0.28
C GLY A 71 -13.12 -13.85 -1.12
N SER A 72 -12.02 -14.06 -1.83
CA SER A 72 -11.81 -15.22 -2.69
C SER A 72 -11.02 -16.30 -1.95
N ILE A 73 -11.50 -17.53 -2.02
CA ILE A 73 -10.83 -18.71 -1.48
C ILE A 73 -9.85 -19.23 -2.54
N ASP A 74 -8.61 -19.44 -2.16
CA ASP A 74 -7.61 -20.07 -3.01
C ASP A 74 -7.87 -21.59 -3.15
N MET A 75 -7.09 -22.27 -3.98
CA MET A 75 -7.25 -23.69 -4.23
C MET A 75 -7.15 -24.50 -2.94
N MET A 76 -8.22 -25.27 -2.65
CA MET A 76 -8.19 -26.23 -1.56
C MET A 76 -7.37 -27.45 -1.98
N LYS A 77 -6.31 -27.74 -1.24
CA LYS A 77 -5.45 -28.91 -1.49
C LYS A 77 -6.10 -30.20 -1.01
N ASN A 78 -6.87 -30.13 0.06
CA ASN A 78 -7.49 -31.27 0.73
C ASN A 78 -8.79 -31.70 0.03
N ARG A 79 -9.04 -33.01 0.01
CA ARG A 79 -10.24 -33.65 -0.54
C ARG A 79 -11.09 -34.23 0.57
N VAL A 80 -12.34 -34.51 0.27
CA VAL A 80 -13.22 -35.23 1.20
C VAL A 80 -12.61 -36.60 1.53
N GLY A 81 -12.40 -36.85 2.81
CA GLY A 81 -11.74 -38.04 3.34
C GLY A 81 -10.29 -37.83 3.78
N ASP A 82 -9.67 -36.69 3.46
CA ASP A 82 -8.34 -36.37 3.94
C ASP A 82 -8.36 -36.01 5.43
N TYR A 83 -7.32 -36.39 6.13
CA TYR A 83 -7.14 -36.05 7.54
C TYR A 83 -6.57 -34.63 7.66
N VAL A 84 -7.23 -33.79 8.42
CA VAL A 84 -6.80 -32.42 8.73
C VAL A 84 -6.62 -32.27 10.24
N SER A 85 -5.49 -31.75 10.67
CA SER A 85 -5.15 -31.51 12.06
C SER A 85 -4.88 -30.02 12.31
N PRO A 86 -5.29 -29.46 13.46
CA PRO A 86 -4.92 -28.10 13.84
C PRO A 86 -3.39 -27.90 14.00
N ASP A 87 -2.65 -28.97 14.28
CA ASP A 87 -1.20 -28.96 14.43
C ASP A 87 -0.46 -29.18 13.08
N GLY A 88 -1.18 -29.25 11.97
CA GLY A 88 -0.61 -29.41 10.64
C GLY A 88 0.18 -28.18 10.20
N GLU A 89 1.34 -28.37 9.57
CA GLU A 89 2.19 -27.28 9.07
C GLU A 89 1.55 -26.55 7.87
N GLU A 90 0.64 -27.18 7.15
CA GLU A 90 -0.01 -26.60 5.98
C GLU A 90 -1.38 -26.00 6.32
N SER A 91 -1.62 -24.79 5.83
CA SER A 91 -2.94 -24.17 5.88
C SER A 91 -3.94 -24.93 4.99
N PHE A 92 -5.19 -25.08 5.44
CA PHE A 92 -6.26 -25.71 4.70
C PHE A 92 -6.54 -25.01 3.36
N THR A 93 -6.62 -23.69 3.41
CA THR A 93 -6.75 -22.80 2.24
C THR A 93 -6.30 -21.40 2.64
N LEU A 94 -6.13 -20.52 1.66
CA LEU A 94 -5.90 -19.10 1.85
C LEU A 94 -7.15 -18.33 1.46
N LEU A 95 -7.57 -17.41 2.32
CA LEU A 95 -8.63 -16.46 2.01
C LEU A 95 -7.96 -15.12 1.67
N VAL A 96 -8.30 -14.57 0.51
CA VAL A 96 -7.72 -13.32 0.02
C VAL A 96 -8.83 -12.32 -0.22
N ASP A 97 -8.74 -11.18 0.45
CA ASP A 97 -9.54 -10.01 0.13
C ASP A 97 -8.80 -9.19 -0.92
N ASN A 98 -9.35 -9.15 -2.13
CA ASN A 98 -8.80 -8.42 -3.27
C ASN A 98 -9.49 -7.06 -3.48
N SER A 99 -10.36 -6.61 -2.59
CA SER A 99 -11.10 -5.34 -2.72
C SER A 99 -10.18 -4.12 -2.73
N TYR A 100 -9.02 -4.23 -2.10
CA TYR A 100 -7.94 -3.24 -2.11
C TYR A 100 -6.58 -3.93 -2.11
N PHE A 101 -5.55 -3.19 -2.52
CA PHE A 101 -4.18 -3.69 -2.48
C PHE A 101 -3.19 -2.56 -2.20
N ASN A 102 -2.04 -2.97 -1.70
CA ASN A 102 -0.90 -2.09 -1.49
C ASN A 102 0.15 -2.38 -2.55
N ALA A 103 0.52 -1.36 -3.33
CA ALA A 103 1.63 -1.44 -4.25
C ALA A 103 2.90 -0.95 -3.54
N TYR A 104 3.92 -1.77 -3.57
CA TYR A 104 5.24 -1.45 -3.04
C TYR A 104 6.16 -1.12 -4.21
N GLY A 105 6.80 0.02 -4.14
CA GLY A 105 7.76 0.49 -5.12
C GLY A 105 8.99 1.08 -4.46
N SER A 106 9.98 1.43 -5.26
CA SER A 106 11.18 2.10 -4.80
C SER A 106 11.45 3.34 -5.64
N ILE A 107 11.94 4.38 -5.00
CA ILE A 107 12.44 5.61 -5.63
C ILE A 107 13.87 5.85 -5.18
N SER A 108 14.67 6.53 -5.98
CA SER A 108 16.02 6.92 -5.58
C SER A 108 15.98 7.97 -4.46
N GLU A 109 17.05 8.02 -3.65
CA GLU A 109 17.21 9.05 -2.62
C GLU A 109 17.22 10.45 -3.25
N GLU A 110 17.82 10.58 -4.43
CA GLU A 110 17.84 11.83 -5.21
C GLU A 110 16.42 12.28 -5.59
N MET A 111 15.59 11.36 -6.09
CA MET A 111 14.18 11.63 -6.43
C MET A 111 13.38 12.05 -5.20
N LEU A 112 13.57 11.39 -4.06
CA LEU A 112 12.91 11.78 -2.81
C LEU A 112 13.32 13.18 -2.38
N SER A 113 14.64 13.51 -2.46
CA SER A 113 15.17 14.84 -2.14
C SER A 113 14.59 15.91 -3.06
N GLY A 114 14.49 15.62 -4.35
CA GLY A 114 13.84 16.49 -5.34
C GLY A 114 12.38 16.77 -4.98
N LEU A 115 11.61 15.73 -4.69
CA LEU A 115 10.20 15.87 -4.29
C LEU A 115 10.05 16.71 -3.01
N LEU A 116 10.89 16.50 -2.00
CA LEU A 116 10.88 17.32 -0.78
C LEU A 116 11.14 18.80 -1.08
N HIS A 117 12.10 19.10 -1.94
CA HIS A 117 12.43 20.46 -2.36
C HIS A 117 11.27 21.11 -3.12
N ASP A 118 10.73 20.42 -4.12
CA ASP A 118 9.71 20.95 -5.03
C ASP A 118 8.37 21.21 -4.34
N PHE A 119 7.98 20.30 -3.45
CA PHE A 119 6.79 20.47 -2.60
C PHE A 119 7.04 21.35 -1.38
N LYS A 120 8.27 21.90 -1.20
CA LYS A 120 8.67 22.73 -0.06
C LYS A 120 8.30 22.06 1.26
N CYS A 121 8.74 20.81 1.42
CA CYS A 121 8.51 20.01 2.60
C CYS A 121 9.78 19.84 3.41
N SER A 122 9.66 19.94 4.74
CA SER A 122 10.75 19.70 5.67
C SER A 122 10.85 18.26 6.13
N SER A 123 9.84 17.44 5.84
CA SER A 123 9.79 16.04 6.25
C SER A 123 8.99 15.18 5.27
N THR A 124 9.28 13.88 5.27
CA THR A 124 8.53 12.87 4.49
C THR A 124 7.04 12.79 4.89
N ASN A 125 6.72 13.02 6.16
CA ASN A 125 5.34 13.05 6.64
C ASN A 125 4.55 14.27 6.10
N GLU A 126 5.23 15.38 5.88
CA GLU A 126 4.62 16.55 5.25
C GLU A 126 4.43 16.32 3.75
N LEU A 127 5.41 15.69 3.11
CA LEU A 127 5.35 15.31 1.70
C LEU A 127 4.17 14.38 1.42
N LEU A 128 3.96 13.33 2.23
CA LEU A 128 2.82 12.40 2.09
C LEU A 128 1.46 13.09 2.04
N LYS A 129 1.31 14.21 2.76
CA LYS A 129 0.05 14.98 2.78
C LYS A 129 -0.15 15.87 1.56
N LYS A 130 0.94 16.21 0.87
CA LYS A 130 0.93 17.12 -0.29
C LYS A 130 0.99 16.39 -1.62
N LEU A 131 1.42 15.12 -1.62
CA LEU A 131 1.47 14.34 -2.84
C LEU A 131 0.10 14.21 -3.48
N PRO A 132 0.00 14.39 -4.81
CA PRO A 132 -1.24 14.17 -5.53
C PRO A 132 -1.60 12.68 -5.58
N PRO A 133 -2.86 12.35 -5.93
CA PRO A 133 -3.25 10.98 -6.21
C PRO A 133 -2.38 10.35 -7.28
N VAL A 134 -2.14 9.04 -7.15
CA VAL A 134 -1.29 8.26 -8.05
C VAL A 134 -2.11 7.22 -8.79
N THR A 135 -1.73 6.94 -10.03
CA THR A 135 -2.38 5.92 -10.86
C THR A 135 -1.50 4.69 -10.97
N PHE A 136 -2.10 3.50 -10.87
CA PHE A 136 -1.40 2.24 -11.07
C PHE A 136 -1.64 1.69 -12.48
N TYR A 137 -0.55 1.24 -13.11
CA TYR A 137 -0.56 0.53 -14.38
C TYR A 137 0.10 -0.84 -14.19
N SER A 138 -0.58 -1.89 -14.60
CA SER A 138 0.02 -3.22 -14.65
C SER A 138 0.98 -3.36 -15.83
N ASN A 139 1.94 -4.28 -15.75
CA ASN A 139 2.88 -4.57 -16.84
C ASN A 139 2.21 -5.08 -18.12
N TRP A 140 0.96 -5.56 -18.04
CA TRP A 140 0.17 -6.00 -19.20
C TRP A 140 -0.76 -4.91 -19.76
N GLY A 141 -0.55 -3.65 -19.35
CA GLY A 141 -1.23 -2.48 -19.93
C GLY A 141 -2.57 -2.11 -19.29
N TYR A 142 -3.00 -2.79 -18.22
CA TYR A 142 -4.23 -2.44 -17.52
C TYR A 142 -4.00 -1.21 -16.63
N LYS A 143 -4.76 -0.16 -16.90
CA LYS A 143 -4.83 1.03 -16.05
C LYS A 143 -5.92 0.81 -15.00
N LEU A 144 -5.58 1.00 -13.72
CA LEU A 144 -6.58 0.96 -12.66
C LEU A 144 -7.55 2.13 -12.81
N PRO A 145 -8.88 1.89 -12.72
CA PRO A 145 -9.88 2.94 -12.93
C PRO A 145 -9.86 4.03 -11.86
N GLN A 146 -9.44 3.68 -10.65
CA GLN A 146 -9.40 4.59 -9.51
C GLN A 146 -7.97 4.89 -9.13
N ASP A 147 -7.70 6.17 -8.87
CA ASP A 147 -6.43 6.62 -8.36
C ASP A 147 -6.28 6.23 -6.89
N GLY A 148 -5.05 5.94 -6.50
CA GLY A 148 -4.66 5.68 -5.11
C GLY A 148 -3.86 6.85 -4.53
N HIS A 149 -3.26 6.60 -3.40
CA HIS A 149 -2.40 7.58 -2.73
C HIS A 149 -1.19 6.89 -2.09
N ILE A 150 -0.07 7.59 -2.07
CA ILE A 150 1.12 7.14 -1.34
C ILE A 150 0.86 7.40 0.14
N ASP A 151 0.85 6.34 0.93
CA ASP A 151 0.53 6.40 2.36
C ASP A 151 1.74 6.13 3.26
N ALA A 152 2.82 5.60 2.71
CA ALA A 152 4.05 5.38 3.46
C ALA A 152 5.31 5.57 2.61
N ILE A 153 6.32 6.18 3.20
CA ILE A 153 7.68 6.29 2.70
C ILE A 153 8.61 5.73 3.78
N SER A 154 9.50 4.80 3.40
CA SER A 154 10.45 4.21 4.35
C SER A 154 11.33 5.27 4.99
N GLY A 155 11.57 5.15 6.29
CA GLY A 155 12.53 6.00 7.01
C GLY A 155 13.98 5.56 6.84
N SER A 156 14.26 4.51 6.05
CA SER A 156 15.60 3.99 5.79
C SER A 156 15.85 3.86 4.30
N VAL A 157 17.09 4.08 3.90
CA VAL A 157 17.57 3.85 2.53
C VAL A 157 18.15 2.44 2.46
N ASP A 158 17.79 1.68 1.44
CA ASP A 158 18.45 0.43 1.12
C ASP A 158 19.86 0.72 0.59
N LYS A 159 20.85 0.35 1.38
CA LYS A 159 22.27 0.65 1.08
C LYS A 159 22.81 -0.08 -0.15
N MET A 160 22.18 -1.17 -0.58
CA MET A 160 22.66 -1.93 -1.72
C MET A 160 22.27 -1.27 -3.06
N VAL A 161 21.11 -0.61 -3.09
CA VAL A 161 20.56 -0.02 -4.32
C VAL A 161 20.35 1.50 -4.22
N GLY A 162 20.61 2.11 -3.08
CA GLY A 162 20.41 3.55 -2.88
C GLY A 162 18.96 4.00 -3.02
N ALA A 163 18.02 3.13 -2.69
CA ALA A 163 16.59 3.34 -2.91
C ALA A 163 15.81 3.45 -1.60
N VAL A 164 14.75 4.22 -1.64
CA VAL A 164 13.76 4.38 -0.57
C VAL A 164 12.48 3.67 -1.00
N TYR A 165 11.95 2.81 -0.14
CA TYR A 165 10.69 2.12 -0.43
C TYR A 165 9.50 3.03 -0.14
N ILE A 166 8.54 2.98 -1.05
CA ILE A 166 7.24 3.65 -0.92
C ILE A 166 6.12 2.62 -0.95
N ARG A 167 5.01 2.93 -0.30
CA ARG A 167 3.78 2.16 -0.39
C ARG A 167 2.66 3.08 -0.86
N ALA A 168 1.89 2.61 -1.82
CA ALA A 168 0.68 3.27 -2.27
C ALA A 168 -0.50 2.32 -2.14
N SER A 169 -1.61 2.82 -1.62
CA SER A 169 -2.85 2.09 -1.41
C SER A 169 -3.85 2.40 -2.51
N PHE A 170 -4.49 1.35 -3.04
CA PHE A 170 -5.45 1.42 -4.13
C PHE A 170 -6.68 0.57 -3.81
N THR A 171 -7.84 1.00 -4.28
CA THR A 171 -9.04 0.16 -4.34
C THR A 171 -9.01 -0.67 -5.63
N ASN A 172 -9.53 -1.89 -5.58
CA ASN A 172 -9.55 -2.83 -6.71
C ASN A 172 -10.99 -3.31 -6.99
N PRO A 173 -11.87 -2.42 -7.46
CA PRO A 173 -13.30 -2.71 -7.58
C PRO A 173 -13.61 -3.82 -8.59
N THR A 174 -12.70 -4.12 -9.49
CA THR A 174 -12.85 -5.19 -10.49
C THR A 174 -12.20 -6.50 -10.08
N GLU A 175 -11.46 -6.51 -8.97
CA GLU A 175 -10.67 -7.65 -8.47
C GLU A 175 -9.74 -8.29 -9.53
N MET A 176 -9.40 -7.53 -10.59
CA MET A 176 -8.54 -8.03 -11.67
C MET A 176 -7.07 -8.14 -11.24
N LEU A 177 -6.65 -7.29 -10.33
CA LEU A 177 -5.30 -7.34 -9.76
C LEU A 177 -5.28 -8.31 -8.59
N ARG A 178 -4.25 -9.13 -8.53
CA ARG A 178 -4.04 -10.13 -7.48
C ARG A 178 -2.73 -9.87 -6.75
N SER A 179 -2.62 -10.37 -5.54
CA SER A 179 -1.36 -10.34 -4.81
C SER A 179 -0.24 -10.99 -5.64
N GLY A 180 0.91 -10.31 -5.75
CA GLY A 180 2.01 -10.71 -6.63
C GLY A 180 1.95 -10.13 -8.04
N SER A 181 0.91 -9.36 -8.41
CA SER A 181 0.88 -8.61 -9.68
C SER A 181 1.98 -7.55 -9.68
N ASN A 182 2.64 -7.38 -10.85
CA ASN A 182 3.65 -6.37 -11.08
C ASN A 182 3.13 -5.22 -11.94
N GLY A 183 3.66 -4.03 -11.68
CA GLY A 183 3.27 -2.83 -12.41
C GLY A 183 4.14 -1.63 -12.04
N TYR A 184 3.69 -0.45 -12.43
CA TYR A 184 4.33 0.80 -12.07
C TYR A 184 3.29 1.82 -11.60
N ILE A 185 3.74 2.71 -10.74
CA ILE A 185 2.94 3.80 -10.18
C ILE A 185 3.33 5.08 -10.92
N VAL A 186 2.34 5.77 -11.45
CA VAL A 186 2.51 7.08 -12.07
C VAL A 186 2.10 8.15 -11.07
N LEU A 187 3.07 8.97 -10.68
CA LEU A 187 2.85 10.16 -9.87
C LEU A 187 2.73 11.36 -10.82
N PRO A 188 1.55 11.96 -10.99
CA PRO A 188 1.39 13.16 -11.81
C PRO A 188 2.10 14.33 -11.12
N TYR A 189 2.97 14.99 -11.87
CA TYR A 189 3.71 16.13 -11.38
C TYR A 189 3.45 17.33 -12.29
N VAL A 190 2.79 18.34 -11.75
CA VAL A 190 2.47 19.57 -12.49
C VAL A 190 3.52 20.62 -12.20
N MET A 191 4.20 21.06 -13.22
CA MET A 191 5.18 22.15 -13.14
C MET A 191 4.63 23.40 -13.80
N HIS A 192 4.97 24.54 -13.24
CA HIS A 192 4.62 25.84 -13.78
C HIS A 192 5.89 26.58 -14.23
N ASP A 193 5.76 27.38 -15.30
CA ASP A 193 6.83 28.25 -15.80
C ASP A 193 8.12 27.50 -16.16
N VAL A 194 8.01 26.30 -16.72
CA VAL A 194 9.14 25.49 -17.17
C VAL A 194 9.28 25.47 -18.68
N ILE A 195 10.51 25.35 -19.17
CA ILE A 195 10.81 25.16 -20.58
C ILE A 195 10.86 23.66 -20.84
N VAL A 196 10.05 23.20 -21.78
CA VAL A 196 10.00 21.80 -22.20
C VAL A 196 10.55 21.70 -23.60
N ILE A 197 11.47 20.77 -23.83
CA ILE A 197 12.06 20.50 -25.14
C ILE A 197 11.89 19.02 -25.50
N PRO A 198 11.77 18.67 -26.81
CA PRO A 198 11.82 17.27 -27.21
C PRO A 198 13.15 16.63 -26.78
N GLN A 199 13.12 15.36 -26.40
CA GLN A 199 14.33 14.64 -25.99
C GLN A 199 15.37 14.60 -27.11
N GLU A 200 14.93 14.55 -28.38
CA GLU A 200 15.80 14.54 -29.58
C GLU A 200 16.56 15.86 -29.80
N ALA A 201 16.11 16.96 -29.17
CA ALA A 201 16.78 18.27 -29.27
C ALA A 201 18.00 18.36 -28.35
N ALA A 202 18.13 17.49 -27.36
CA ALA A 202 19.23 17.47 -26.40
C ALA A 202 20.24 16.37 -26.78
N VAL A 203 21.51 16.75 -26.88
CA VAL A 203 22.63 15.84 -27.14
C VAL A 203 23.38 15.61 -25.83
N ASP A 204 23.51 14.37 -25.41
CA ASP A 204 24.28 13.99 -24.22
C ASP A 204 25.77 13.81 -24.62
N ILE A 205 26.62 14.63 -24.02
CA ILE A 205 28.08 14.58 -24.23
C ILE A 205 28.76 14.64 -22.85
N HIS A 206 29.32 13.53 -22.41
CA HIS A 206 30.09 13.43 -21.15
C HIS A 206 29.33 13.96 -19.92
N ASP A 207 28.13 13.43 -19.68
CA ASP A 207 27.23 13.83 -18.57
C ASP A 207 26.72 15.28 -18.63
N LYS A 208 26.85 15.93 -19.82
CA LYS A 208 26.33 17.27 -20.07
C LYS A 208 25.33 17.22 -21.20
N TYR A 209 24.22 17.89 -21.01
CA TYR A 209 23.22 18.05 -22.06
C TYR A 209 23.45 19.35 -22.80
N LEU A 210 23.57 19.25 -24.12
CA LEU A 210 23.77 20.36 -25.04
C LEU A 210 22.56 20.52 -25.95
N VAL A 211 22.15 21.76 -26.17
CA VAL A 211 21.11 22.12 -27.10
C VAL A 211 21.67 23.18 -28.06
N TYR A 212 21.35 23.08 -29.35
CA TYR A 212 21.74 24.09 -30.35
C TYR A 212 20.65 25.13 -30.48
N LYS A 213 20.95 26.38 -30.08
CA LYS A 213 20.11 27.56 -30.33
C LYS A 213 20.38 28.13 -31.72
N VAL A 214 19.36 28.64 -32.35
CA VAL A 214 19.51 29.39 -33.61
C VAL A 214 19.61 30.88 -33.28
N VAL A 215 20.80 31.46 -33.49
CA VAL A 215 21.06 32.89 -33.30
C VAL A 215 21.62 33.42 -34.60
N ASP A 216 20.96 34.44 -35.19
CA ASP A 216 21.34 35.06 -36.43
C ASP A 216 21.55 34.05 -37.61
N GLY A 217 20.71 32.98 -37.65
CA GLY A 217 20.78 31.94 -38.66
C GLY A 217 21.91 30.91 -38.48
N LYS A 218 22.60 30.94 -37.36
CA LYS A 218 23.67 29.99 -37.02
C LYS A 218 23.32 29.18 -35.77
N ALA A 219 23.76 27.93 -35.77
CA ALA A 219 23.64 27.07 -34.59
C ALA A 219 24.68 27.46 -33.55
N VAL A 220 24.23 27.75 -32.33
CA VAL A 220 25.09 28.08 -31.18
C VAL A 220 24.89 27.01 -30.13
N GLU A 221 25.98 26.31 -29.79
CA GLU A 221 26.00 25.30 -28.74
C GLU A 221 25.73 25.95 -27.37
N THR A 222 24.79 25.37 -26.64
CA THR A 222 24.39 25.88 -25.33
C THR A 222 24.21 24.71 -24.35
N GLU A 223 24.97 24.75 -23.26
CA GLU A 223 24.82 23.79 -22.16
C GLU A 223 23.52 24.06 -21.41
N VAL A 224 22.73 22.99 -21.20
CA VAL A 224 21.47 23.06 -20.48
C VAL A 224 21.48 22.09 -19.30
N THR A 225 20.83 22.48 -18.23
CA THR A 225 20.53 21.57 -17.10
C THR A 225 19.11 21.05 -17.28
N ILE A 226 18.97 19.75 -17.29
CA ILE A 226 17.66 19.08 -17.39
C ILE A 226 17.29 18.46 -16.05
N MET A 227 16.01 18.23 -15.86
CA MET A 227 15.49 17.50 -14.71
C MET A 227 15.69 16.00 -14.88
N SER A 228 15.96 15.29 -13.78
CA SER A 228 16.19 13.84 -13.79
C SER A 228 14.94 13.03 -14.13
N TYR A 229 13.73 13.58 -13.94
CA TYR A 229 12.49 12.92 -14.30
C TYR A 229 11.85 13.56 -15.53
N ASN A 230 11.39 12.73 -16.43
CA ASN A 230 10.78 13.11 -17.68
C ASN A 230 9.63 12.15 -18.03
N ASP A 231 8.86 12.46 -19.06
CA ASP A 231 7.76 11.64 -19.56
C ASP A 231 8.20 10.59 -20.61
N GLY A 232 9.51 10.47 -20.84
CA GLY A 232 10.09 9.61 -21.88
C GLY A 232 10.07 10.18 -23.27
N ALA A 233 9.49 11.38 -23.49
CA ALA A 233 9.43 12.06 -24.76
C ALA A 233 10.04 13.48 -24.72
N HIS A 234 9.98 14.12 -23.55
CA HIS A 234 10.40 15.51 -23.36
C HIS A 234 11.33 15.65 -22.15
N PHE A 235 12.24 16.60 -22.23
CA PHE A 235 13.04 17.06 -21.10
C PHE A 235 12.53 18.39 -20.58
N VAL A 236 12.51 18.52 -19.27
CA VAL A 236 12.29 19.80 -18.60
C VAL A 236 13.63 20.46 -18.35
N VAL A 237 13.81 21.66 -18.92
CA VAL A 237 15.04 22.44 -18.79
C VAL A 237 14.92 23.40 -17.62
N THR A 238 15.86 23.29 -16.68
CA THR A 238 15.90 24.15 -15.49
C THR A 238 16.83 25.36 -15.66
N SER A 239 17.83 25.25 -16.53
CA SER A 239 18.74 26.37 -16.85
C SER A 239 19.36 26.23 -18.26
N GLY A 240 19.84 27.33 -18.80
CA GLY A 240 20.52 27.39 -20.11
C GLY A 240 19.64 27.92 -21.25
N LEU A 241 18.31 27.82 -21.18
CA LEU A 241 17.38 28.38 -22.16
C LEU A 241 16.52 29.49 -21.56
N LYS A 242 16.00 30.33 -22.44
CA LYS A 242 15.03 31.38 -22.10
C LYS A 242 13.76 31.20 -22.93
N PRO A 243 12.59 31.59 -22.41
CA PRO A 243 11.38 31.61 -23.21
C PRO A 243 11.56 32.44 -24.46
N GLY A 244 11.24 31.86 -25.64
CA GLY A 244 11.44 32.51 -26.94
C GLY A 244 12.73 32.12 -27.67
N ASP A 245 13.64 31.40 -27.05
CA ASP A 245 14.82 30.84 -27.76
C ASP A 245 14.35 29.81 -28.79
N VAL A 246 14.88 29.93 -30.00
CA VAL A 246 14.66 28.97 -31.12
C VAL A 246 15.74 27.90 -31.02
N ILE A 247 15.33 26.63 -30.97
CA ILE A 247 16.24 25.48 -30.86
C ILE A 247 16.08 24.53 -32.04
N ILE A 248 17.13 23.76 -32.32
CA ILE A 248 17.08 22.68 -33.29
C ILE A 248 16.48 21.45 -32.61
N ALA A 249 15.25 21.09 -33.03
CA ALA A 249 14.51 19.97 -32.41
C ALA A 249 14.90 18.60 -33.00
N GLU A 250 15.12 18.53 -34.31
CA GLU A 250 15.48 17.30 -35.02
C GLU A 250 16.87 17.40 -35.64
N GLY A 251 17.66 16.33 -35.51
CA GLY A 251 19.01 16.28 -36.11
C GLY A 251 20.08 17.00 -35.28
N ALA A 252 19.81 17.38 -34.04
CA ALA A 252 20.77 18.07 -33.18
C ALA A 252 22.13 17.36 -33.08
N GLY A 253 22.15 16.01 -33.05
CA GLY A 253 23.40 15.23 -33.03
C GLY A 253 24.28 15.32 -34.30
N LEU A 254 23.78 15.87 -35.38
CA LEU A 254 24.53 16.06 -36.63
C LEU A 254 25.04 17.49 -36.83
N VAL A 255 24.60 18.41 -35.98
CA VAL A 255 24.92 19.82 -36.03
C VAL A 255 26.24 20.08 -35.29
N LYS A 256 27.03 21.02 -35.81
CA LYS A 256 28.24 21.54 -35.09
C LYS A 256 28.05 23.04 -34.83
N ASP A 257 28.73 23.50 -33.81
CA ASP A 257 28.71 24.90 -33.42
C ASP A 257 29.11 25.81 -34.61
N GLY A 258 28.37 26.91 -34.83
CA GLY A 258 28.62 27.88 -35.86
C GLY A 258 28.13 27.55 -37.27
N ILE A 259 27.49 26.39 -37.49
CA ILE A 259 26.93 26.03 -38.83
C ILE A 259 25.70 26.90 -39.12
N GLU A 260 25.58 27.35 -40.38
CA GLU A 260 24.38 28.03 -40.89
C GLU A 260 23.21 27.02 -40.97
N VAL A 261 22.09 27.37 -40.36
CA VAL A 261 20.88 26.56 -40.36
C VAL A 261 19.72 27.34 -40.98
N THR A 262 18.91 26.63 -41.73
CA THR A 262 17.73 27.20 -42.38
C THR A 262 16.49 26.44 -41.87
N GLU A 263 15.44 27.19 -41.58
CA GLU A 263 14.18 26.62 -41.13
C GLU A 263 13.57 25.72 -42.21
N LYS A 264 13.29 24.46 -41.89
CA LYS A 264 12.57 23.54 -42.76
C LYS A 264 11.09 23.91 -42.73
N LYS A 265 10.58 24.51 -43.81
CA LYS A 265 9.13 24.75 -43.93
C LYS A 265 8.42 23.42 -44.10
N ASP A 266 7.53 23.07 -43.18
CA ASP A 266 6.64 21.91 -43.32
C ASP A 266 5.71 22.10 -44.54
N GLU A 267 5.81 21.22 -45.53
CA GLU A 267 4.92 21.17 -46.72
C GLU A 267 3.50 20.65 -46.40
N LYS A 268 3.08 20.51 -45.17
CA LYS A 268 1.79 19.90 -44.78
C LYS A 268 0.57 20.80 -44.80
N GLU A 269 0.68 22.07 -45.21
CA GLU A 269 -0.52 22.97 -45.30
C GLU A 269 -1.18 23.04 -46.68
N LYS A 270 -0.83 22.21 -47.65
CA LYS A 270 -1.40 22.34 -49.04
C LYS A 270 -2.33 21.22 -49.50
N GLU A 271 -2.72 20.26 -48.69
CA GLU A 271 -3.69 19.20 -49.11
C GLU A 271 -5.07 19.23 -48.42
N GLY A 272 -5.47 20.34 -47.86
CA GLY A 272 -6.81 20.52 -47.22
C GLY A 272 -7.82 21.33 -48.05
N GLY A 273 -7.58 21.58 -49.32
CA GLY A 273 -8.44 22.44 -50.13
C GLY A 273 -8.76 21.92 -51.52
N ASN A 274 -9.41 20.77 -51.68
CA ASN A 274 -10.32 20.51 -52.79
C ASN A 274 -10.91 19.09 -52.76
N ARG A 275 -12.05 18.89 -52.15
CA ARG A 275 -13.08 17.93 -52.63
C ARG A 275 -14.45 18.46 -52.25
N SER A 276 -15.11 18.90 -53.29
CA SER A 276 -16.54 19.17 -53.41
C SER A 276 -17.39 17.98 -52.98
#